data_62e753e4a08d5e95c7b1068a133d5f87
#
_entry.id   62e753e4a08d5e95c7b1068a133d5f87
#
_cell.length_a   1.000
_cell.length_b   1.000
_cell.length_c   1.000
_cell.angle_alpha   90.00
_cell.angle_beta   90.00
_cell.angle_gamma   90.00
#
_symmetry.space_group_name_H-M   'P 1'
#
loop_
_entity.id
_entity.type
_entity.pdbx_description
1 polymer ?
#
loop_
_entity_poly.entity_id
_entity_poly.type
_entity_poly.pdbx_seq_one_letter_code
_entity_poly.pdbx_strand_id
1 'polypeptide(L)'
;MPPVARRWWAAVAWVGGGLSLFAFFLRISLGSLVNSDEANNALQAWDLLHVHVLLHGWVMSDATFYTFELPLNAITEWLFGLGNLAVHVASALTYLIITVLAAALAVTGSHGPARAVRCAVVVTVLVAPLLTKSSVLLLLESPDHIGTSAFVLASVLLIDRARGRRFTAPLLCVILCAGQLSDLTVRYVAVPAVLVVCGYRVLAARSLRSGDAALVAAAAASMPLESLIRAVMRHMGSFSVAAPRARLSPTGLWPNHAAVTWLDIRILFGAILAPDTRLAGLGAAFGLVCLLAAMFGVGWVAWRWRTASRAEQLLCVAIIFNVGAYLVSVMPTPRGSREVAAVLPCGAVLAARACVPARISGTLQARLAVTATALAALVPLGAAAAQPSLRPATAPLATWLEAHGLTYGLAGYWDASVVTLQSGDKVQIRAVDIKSNNILVPGWETNFLWYKASRHDARFVVADHDGQYPAAAFERFLGRPVTTYRVANWLVLIYRTNLLWRLGHYANQPNPNQLASYPASKPVCRRPTEVCTSLMQGL
;
A
#
# COMPACT_ATOMS: atom_id res chain seq x y z
N MET A 1 -6.51 -18.76 -38.33
CA MET A 1 -5.17 -18.48 -37.80
C MET A 1 -4.62 -19.73 -37.12
N PRO A 2 -3.38 -20.12 -37.40
CA PRO A 2 -2.73 -21.25 -36.73
C PRO A 2 -2.68 -21.02 -35.20
N PRO A 3 -2.74 -22.08 -34.37
CA PRO A 3 -2.85 -21.98 -32.92
C PRO A 3 -1.67 -21.24 -32.27
N VAL A 4 -0.50 -21.29 -32.87
CA VAL A 4 0.69 -20.55 -32.42
C VAL A 4 0.52 -19.04 -32.59
N ALA A 5 0.08 -18.58 -33.76
CA ALA A 5 -0.18 -17.16 -34.00
C ALA A 5 -1.24 -16.59 -33.05
N ARG A 6 -2.29 -17.34 -32.72
CA ARG A 6 -3.32 -16.93 -31.76
C ARG A 6 -2.77 -16.76 -30.33
N ARG A 7 -1.81 -17.58 -29.92
CA ARG A 7 -1.13 -17.44 -28.60
C ARG A 7 -0.24 -16.19 -28.57
N TRP A 8 0.50 -15.91 -29.63
CA TRP A 8 1.33 -14.71 -29.74
C TRP A 8 0.50 -13.42 -29.68
N TRP A 9 -0.58 -13.34 -30.46
CA TRP A 9 -1.46 -12.17 -30.41
C TRP A 9 -2.14 -11.98 -29.05
N ALA A 10 -2.50 -13.06 -28.37
CA ALA A 10 -3.01 -12.97 -27.01
C ALA A 10 -1.94 -12.43 -26.04
N ALA A 11 -0.71 -12.91 -26.13
CA ALA A 11 0.39 -12.41 -25.30
C ALA A 11 0.68 -10.92 -25.56
N VAL A 12 0.75 -10.52 -26.84
CA VAL A 12 0.93 -9.10 -27.23
C VAL A 12 -0.20 -8.23 -26.68
N ALA A 13 -1.45 -8.68 -26.76
CA ALA A 13 -2.60 -7.94 -26.24
C ALA A 13 -2.53 -7.80 -24.69
N TRP A 14 -2.11 -8.84 -23.98
CA TRP A 14 -1.94 -8.79 -22.53
C TRP A 14 -0.80 -7.85 -22.11
N VAL A 15 0.35 -7.94 -22.77
CA VAL A 15 1.49 -7.07 -22.49
C VAL A 15 1.17 -5.62 -22.86
N GLY A 16 0.64 -5.38 -24.06
CA GLY A 16 0.25 -4.03 -24.51
C GLY A 16 -0.82 -3.41 -23.62
N GLY A 17 -1.84 -4.19 -23.22
CA GLY A 17 -2.86 -3.74 -22.27
C GLY A 17 -2.30 -3.43 -20.89
N GLY A 18 -1.39 -4.27 -20.40
CA GLY A 18 -0.70 -4.05 -19.13
C GLY A 18 0.16 -2.77 -19.13
N LEU A 19 0.96 -2.57 -20.20
CA LEU A 19 1.78 -1.36 -20.35
C LEU A 19 0.92 -0.10 -20.47
N SER A 20 -0.21 -0.18 -21.19
CA SER A 20 -1.15 0.94 -21.29
C SER A 20 -1.76 1.29 -19.94
N LEU A 21 -2.23 0.30 -19.17
CA LEU A 21 -2.75 0.51 -17.82
C LEU A 21 -1.69 1.08 -16.88
N PHE A 22 -0.47 0.56 -16.94
CA PHE A 22 0.65 1.10 -16.19
C PHE A 22 0.90 2.58 -16.49
N ALA A 23 0.94 2.93 -17.78
CA ALA A 23 1.14 4.33 -18.21
C ALA A 23 0.02 5.25 -17.70
N PHE A 24 -1.23 4.79 -17.71
CA PHE A 24 -2.36 5.53 -17.14
C PHE A 24 -2.25 5.67 -15.63
N PHE A 25 -1.96 4.59 -14.90
CA PHE A 25 -1.81 4.64 -13.45
C PHE A 25 -0.66 5.55 -13.03
N LEU A 26 0.48 5.45 -13.70
CA LEU A 26 1.61 6.35 -13.47
C LEU A 26 1.23 7.81 -13.74
N ARG A 27 0.53 8.06 -14.85
CA ARG A 27 0.12 9.42 -15.21
C ARG A 27 -0.85 10.02 -14.20
N ILE A 28 -1.76 9.20 -13.65
CA ILE A 28 -2.70 9.62 -12.60
C ILE A 28 -1.95 9.86 -11.29
N SER A 29 -1.05 8.96 -10.90
CA SER A 29 -0.22 9.10 -9.70
C SER A 29 0.63 10.39 -9.75
N LEU A 30 1.21 10.73 -10.89
CA LEU A 30 1.93 12.00 -11.10
C LEU A 30 1.05 13.25 -10.97
N GLY A 31 -0.27 13.12 -10.92
CA GLY A 31 -1.24 14.18 -10.61
C GLY A 31 -1.43 14.42 -9.12
N SER A 32 -0.73 13.70 -8.26
CA SER A 32 -0.78 13.81 -6.80
C SER A 32 0.58 14.15 -6.19
N LEU A 33 0.58 14.53 -4.92
CA LEU A 33 1.80 14.86 -4.16
C LEU A 33 2.18 13.65 -3.30
N VAL A 34 3.47 13.31 -3.30
CA VAL A 34 4.01 12.34 -2.35
C VAL A 34 3.88 12.88 -0.94
N ASN A 35 3.32 12.12 -0.04
CA ASN A 35 3.18 12.44 1.37
C ASN A 35 4.30 11.82 2.22
N SER A 36 4.29 12.05 3.54
CA SER A 36 5.35 11.56 4.43
C SER A 36 5.35 10.05 4.62
N ASP A 37 4.19 9.40 4.57
CA ASP A 37 4.10 7.95 4.71
C ASP A 37 4.76 7.27 3.49
N GLU A 38 4.48 7.76 2.28
CA GLU A 38 5.15 7.30 1.05
C GLU A 38 6.66 7.60 1.05
N ALA A 39 7.03 8.81 1.49
CA ALA A 39 8.43 9.20 1.57
C ALA A 39 9.20 8.34 2.58
N ASN A 40 8.59 7.98 3.71
CA ASN A 40 9.19 7.07 4.69
C ASN A 40 9.35 5.65 4.13
N ASN A 41 8.36 5.13 3.40
CA ASN A 41 8.49 3.85 2.71
C ASN A 41 9.62 3.86 1.68
N ALA A 42 9.78 4.96 0.94
CA ALA A 42 10.91 5.13 0.03
C ALA A 42 12.25 5.17 0.78
N LEU A 43 12.37 5.90 1.88
CA LEU A 43 13.60 5.93 2.67
C LEU A 43 13.92 4.56 3.31
N GLN A 44 12.92 3.79 3.70
CA GLN A 44 13.09 2.41 4.17
C GLN A 44 13.58 1.49 3.04
N ALA A 45 13.01 1.63 1.85
CA ALA A 45 13.41 0.89 0.66
C ALA A 45 14.83 1.27 0.20
N TRP A 46 15.20 2.54 0.33
CA TRP A 46 16.56 3.03 0.09
C TRP A 46 17.57 2.38 1.04
N ASP A 47 17.23 2.26 2.32
CA ASP A 47 18.05 1.54 3.28
C ASP A 47 18.18 0.04 2.93
N LEU A 48 17.12 -0.62 2.43
CA LEU A 48 17.20 -2.00 1.95
C LEU A 48 18.20 -2.16 0.80
N LEU A 49 18.24 -1.23 -0.15
CA LEU A 49 19.20 -1.23 -1.27
C LEU A 49 20.64 -1.10 -0.80
N HIS A 50 20.87 -0.44 0.34
CA HIS A 50 22.18 -0.19 0.90
C HIS A 50 22.61 -1.26 1.93
N VAL A 51 22.07 -2.50 1.76
CA VAL A 51 22.43 -3.70 2.56
C VAL A 51 21.95 -3.64 4.01
N HIS A 52 21.01 -2.73 4.33
CA HIS A 52 20.38 -2.68 5.64
C HIS A 52 19.11 -3.55 5.69
N VAL A 53 19.23 -4.82 5.27
CA VAL A 53 18.07 -5.73 5.07
C VAL A 53 17.20 -5.84 6.31
N LEU A 54 17.77 -5.82 7.51
CA LEU A 54 17.02 -5.88 8.77
C LEU A 54 16.47 -4.52 9.22
N LEU A 55 16.73 -3.43 8.50
CA LEU A 55 16.27 -2.07 8.82
C LEU A 55 16.52 -1.69 10.28
N HIS A 56 17.76 -1.90 10.75
CA HIS A 56 18.17 -1.59 12.11
C HIS A 56 17.85 -0.14 12.49
N GLY A 57 17.30 0.05 13.67
CA GLY A 57 16.94 1.36 14.22
C GLY A 57 15.60 1.90 13.73
N TRP A 58 14.99 1.30 12.70
CA TRP A 58 13.68 1.72 12.23
C TRP A 58 12.56 1.30 13.21
N VAL A 59 11.60 2.20 13.37
CA VAL A 59 10.27 1.93 13.91
C VAL A 59 9.30 2.06 12.76
N MET A 60 8.78 0.93 12.31
CA MET A 60 7.79 0.86 11.25
C MET A 60 6.41 1.28 11.77
N SER A 61 5.49 1.55 10.87
CA SER A 61 4.06 1.65 11.21
C SER A 61 3.51 0.31 11.72
N ASP A 62 2.21 0.21 11.92
CA ASP A 62 1.52 -1.04 12.25
C ASP A 62 1.52 -2.04 11.07
N ALA A 63 1.63 -1.57 9.83
CA ALA A 63 2.00 -2.34 8.66
C ALA A 63 3.48 -2.11 8.29
N THR A 64 4.23 -3.17 8.03
CA THR A 64 5.67 -3.03 7.76
C THR A 64 5.99 -2.86 6.29
N PHE A 65 5.08 -3.24 5.40
CA PHE A 65 5.25 -3.24 3.94
C PHE A 65 6.47 -4.03 3.43
N TYR A 66 7.11 -4.80 4.32
CA TYR A 66 8.45 -5.36 4.18
C TYR A 66 8.60 -6.35 3.03
N THR A 67 7.56 -7.14 2.71
CA THR A 67 7.66 -8.23 1.74
C THR A 67 7.06 -7.90 0.37
N PHE A 68 6.44 -6.74 0.19
CA PHE A 68 5.82 -6.38 -1.07
C PHE A 68 6.13 -4.94 -1.50
N GLU A 69 5.65 -3.93 -0.76
CA GLU A 69 5.79 -2.53 -1.17
C GLU A 69 7.24 -2.04 -1.06
N LEU A 70 7.94 -2.35 0.03
CA LEU A 70 9.35 -1.94 0.17
C LEU A 70 10.25 -2.56 -0.91
N PRO A 71 10.18 -3.86 -1.25
CA PRO A 71 10.90 -4.41 -2.40
C PRO A 71 10.55 -3.75 -3.73
N LEU A 72 9.28 -3.37 -3.96
CA LEU A 72 8.89 -2.65 -5.18
C LEU A 72 9.50 -1.25 -5.22
N ASN A 73 9.44 -0.50 -4.11
CA ASN A 73 10.11 0.80 -3.99
C ASN A 73 11.62 0.64 -4.20
N ALA A 74 12.26 -0.35 -3.58
CA ALA A 74 13.68 -0.62 -3.76
C ALA A 74 14.05 -0.87 -5.24
N ILE A 75 13.26 -1.66 -5.97
CA ILE A 75 13.47 -1.89 -7.41
C ILE A 75 13.34 -0.58 -8.21
N THR A 76 12.33 0.23 -7.91
CA THR A 76 12.12 1.50 -8.63
C THR A 76 13.19 2.53 -8.30
N GLU A 77 13.65 2.58 -7.07
CA GLU A 77 14.77 3.43 -6.64
C GLU A 77 16.10 2.98 -7.23
N TRP A 78 16.31 1.68 -7.38
CA TRP A 78 17.47 1.17 -8.10
C TRP A 78 17.51 1.63 -9.56
N LEU A 79 16.34 1.73 -10.20
CA LEU A 79 16.22 2.14 -11.61
C LEU A 79 16.26 3.67 -11.80
N PHE A 80 15.63 4.43 -10.91
CA PHE A 80 15.38 5.86 -11.09
C PHE A 80 16.10 6.74 -10.04
N GLY A 81 16.73 6.14 -9.03
CA GLY A 81 17.27 6.84 -7.86
C GLY A 81 16.18 7.17 -6.83
N LEU A 82 16.62 7.60 -5.64
CA LEU A 82 15.73 8.07 -4.58
C LEU A 82 15.05 9.37 -5.01
N GLY A 83 13.73 9.38 -5.08
CA GLY A 83 12.96 10.55 -5.47
C GLY A 83 11.50 10.23 -5.80
N ASN A 84 10.71 11.27 -6.02
CA ASN A 84 9.27 11.17 -6.23
C ASN A 84 8.89 10.26 -7.41
N LEU A 85 9.68 10.25 -8.50
CA LEU A 85 9.38 9.40 -9.65
C LEU A 85 9.40 7.91 -9.28
N ALA A 86 10.38 7.48 -8.47
CA ALA A 86 10.47 6.09 -8.02
C ALA A 86 9.22 5.69 -7.22
N VAL A 87 8.74 6.56 -6.33
CA VAL A 87 7.52 6.36 -5.54
C VAL A 87 6.28 6.22 -6.43
N HIS A 88 6.08 7.16 -7.37
CA HIS A 88 4.94 7.09 -8.29
C HIS A 88 4.96 5.84 -9.16
N VAL A 89 6.14 5.40 -9.62
CA VAL A 89 6.30 4.16 -10.39
C VAL A 89 5.97 2.94 -9.52
N ALA A 90 6.42 2.90 -8.27
CA ALA A 90 6.12 1.81 -7.34
C ALA A 90 4.61 1.71 -7.06
N SER A 91 3.95 2.83 -6.80
CA SER A 91 2.50 2.88 -6.57
C SER A 91 1.70 2.41 -7.80
N ALA A 92 2.09 2.87 -9.00
CA ALA A 92 1.47 2.44 -10.26
C ALA A 92 1.67 0.94 -10.53
N LEU A 93 2.85 0.39 -10.22
CA LEU A 93 3.14 -1.05 -10.34
C LEU A 93 2.34 -1.87 -9.35
N THR A 94 2.23 -1.42 -8.09
CA THR A 94 1.41 -2.07 -7.06
C THR A 94 -0.03 -2.21 -7.55
N TYR A 95 -0.62 -1.13 -8.03
CA TYR A 95 -2.00 -1.16 -8.50
C TYR A 95 -2.18 -1.97 -9.80
N LEU A 96 -1.19 -1.97 -10.68
CA LEU A 96 -1.16 -2.84 -11.86
C LEU A 96 -1.13 -4.31 -11.48
N ILE A 97 -0.28 -4.72 -10.53
CA ILE A 97 -0.20 -6.11 -10.05
C ILE A 97 -1.56 -6.57 -9.51
N ILE A 98 -2.21 -5.75 -8.70
CA ILE A 98 -3.54 -6.05 -8.16
C ILE A 98 -4.56 -6.19 -9.29
N THR A 99 -4.54 -5.28 -10.26
CA THR A 99 -5.44 -5.32 -11.43
C THR A 99 -5.23 -6.58 -12.26
N VAL A 100 -3.99 -6.98 -12.49
CA VAL A 100 -3.65 -8.20 -13.24
C VAL A 100 -4.08 -9.45 -12.49
N LEU A 101 -3.84 -9.52 -11.17
CA LEU A 101 -4.27 -10.65 -10.33
C LEU A 101 -5.80 -10.77 -10.31
N ALA A 102 -6.51 -9.66 -10.15
CA ALA A 102 -7.98 -9.64 -10.16
C ALA A 102 -8.52 -10.07 -11.53
N ALA A 103 -7.98 -9.54 -12.62
CA ALA A 103 -8.36 -9.93 -13.98
C ALA A 103 -8.08 -11.43 -14.25
N ALA A 104 -6.88 -11.89 -13.86
CA ALA A 104 -6.48 -13.29 -13.98
C ALA A 104 -7.40 -14.23 -13.22
N LEU A 105 -7.89 -13.81 -12.04
CA LEU A 105 -8.82 -14.58 -11.24
C LEU A 105 -10.24 -14.54 -11.83
N ALA A 106 -10.70 -13.40 -12.33
CA ALA A 106 -12.02 -13.26 -12.93
C ALA A 106 -12.21 -14.12 -14.17
N VAL A 107 -11.16 -14.30 -14.99
CA VAL A 107 -11.24 -15.09 -16.22
C VAL A 107 -11.11 -16.59 -16.01
N THR A 108 -10.75 -17.07 -14.82
CA THR A 108 -10.71 -18.51 -14.56
C THR A 108 -12.10 -19.13 -14.74
N GLY A 109 -12.16 -20.31 -15.39
CA GLY A 109 -13.41 -21.00 -15.69
C GLY A 109 -14.26 -20.36 -16.80
N SER A 110 -13.82 -19.27 -17.44
CA SER A 110 -14.51 -18.67 -18.60
C SER A 110 -13.84 -19.03 -19.92
N HIS A 111 -14.59 -18.92 -21.02
CA HIS A 111 -14.15 -19.32 -22.35
C HIS A 111 -14.49 -18.26 -23.40
N GLY A 112 -13.67 -18.20 -24.46
CA GLY A 112 -13.93 -17.31 -25.60
C GLY A 112 -14.07 -15.83 -25.22
N PRO A 113 -15.06 -15.12 -25.79
CA PRO A 113 -15.27 -13.70 -25.56
C PRO A 113 -15.57 -13.33 -24.10
N ALA A 114 -16.15 -14.25 -23.32
CA ALA A 114 -16.45 -14.02 -21.91
C ALA A 114 -15.21 -13.64 -21.09
N ARG A 115 -14.01 -14.13 -21.46
CA ARG A 115 -12.75 -13.75 -20.83
C ARG A 115 -12.47 -12.26 -21.00
N ALA A 116 -12.62 -11.74 -22.21
CA ALA A 116 -12.38 -10.33 -22.48
C ALA A 116 -13.39 -9.43 -21.76
N VAL A 117 -14.68 -9.82 -21.74
CA VAL A 117 -15.72 -9.06 -21.02
C VAL A 117 -15.45 -9.07 -19.53
N ARG A 118 -15.14 -10.22 -18.92
CA ARG A 118 -14.81 -10.29 -17.48
C ARG A 118 -13.58 -9.46 -17.12
N CYS A 119 -12.54 -9.52 -17.95
CA CYS A 119 -11.36 -8.69 -17.77
C CYS A 119 -11.72 -7.19 -17.84
N ALA A 120 -12.50 -6.79 -18.85
CA ALA A 120 -12.94 -5.41 -19.00
C ALA A 120 -13.79 -4.93 -17.82
N VAL A 121 -14.71 -5.77 -17.29
CA VAL A 121 -15.50 -5.43 -16.09
C VAL A 121 -14.58 -5.22 -14.87
N VAL A 122 -13.59 -6.10 -14.64
CA VAL A 122 -12.65 -5.92 -13.54
C VAL A 122 -11.89 -4.61 -13.67
N VAL A 123 -11.34 -4.33 -14.85
CA VAL A 123 -10.62 -3.07 -15.11
C VAL A 123 -11.54 -1.88 -14.89
N THR A 124 -12.77 -1.93 -15.38
CA THR A 124 -13.77 -0.88 -15.20
C THR A 124 -14.03 -0.59 -13.71
N VAL A 125 -14.27 -1.63 -12.90
CA VAL A 125 -14.52 -1.47 -11.47
C VAL A 125 -13.30 -0.92 -10.73
N LEU A 126 -12.09 -1.35 -11.09
CA LEU A 126 -10.86 -0.86 -10.45
C LEU A 126 -10.47 0.55 -10.90
N VAL A 127 -10.88 0.97 -12.08
CA VAL A 127 -10.58 2.31 -12.64
C VAL A 127 -11.60 3.35 -12.19
N ALA A 128 -12.85 2.95 -11.98
CA ALA A 128 -13.93 3.87 -11.58
C ALA A 128 -13.57 4.78 -10.38
N PRO A 129 -12.96 4.28 -9.30
CA PRO A 129 -12.55 5.10 -8.17
C PRO A 129 -11.57 6.22 -8.53
N LEU A 130 -10.71 6.02 -9.53
CA LEU A 130 -9.67 6.97 -9.92
C LEU A 130 -10.20 8.27 -10.52
N LEU A 131 -11.51 8.36 -10.75
CA LEU A 131 -12.20 9.61 -11.10
C LEU A 131 -12.36 10.56 -9.92
N THR A 132 -12.18 10.08 -8.70
CA THR A 132 -12.32 10.90 -7.49
C THR A 132 -10.96 11.07 -6.81
N LYS A 133 -10.64 12.30 -6.43
CA LYS A 133 -9.36 12.63 -5.81
C LYS A 133 -9.12 11.84 -4.52
N SER A 134 -10.16 11.66 -3.70
CA SER A 134 -10.06 10.91 -2.44
C SER A 134 -9.64 9.45 -2.65
N SER A 135 -10.12 8.82 -3.73
CA SER A 135 -9.78 7.43 -4.03
C SER A 135 -8.41 7.32 -4.71
N VAL A 136 -7.99 8.33 -5.49
CA VAL A 136 -6.62 8.39 -6.05
C VAL A 136 -5.61 8.42 -4.91
N LEU A 137 -5.81 9.31 -3.91
CA LEU A 137 -4.99 9.39 -2.69
C LEU A 137 -4.87 8.03 -1.99
N LEU A 138 -5.95 7.25 -1.96
CA LEU A 138 -5.98 5.94 -1.32
C LEU A 138 -5.28 4.85 -2.14
N LEU A 139 -5.43 4.86 -3.47
CA LEU A 139 -5.08 3.73 -4.34
C LEU A 139 -3.75 3.91 -5.07
N LEU A 140 -3.31 5.14 -5.32
CA LEU A 140 -2.16 5.47 -6.16
C LEU A 140 -1.18 6.48 -5.54
N GLU A 141 -1.47 7.04 -4.38
CA GLU A 141 -0.57 7.95 -3.68
C GLU A 141 0.09 7.28 -2.49
N SER A 142 -0.63 6.41 -1.79
CA SER A 142 -0.08 5.70 -0.63
C SER A 142 -0.10 4.20 -0.87
N PRO A 143 0.99 3.48 -0.61
CA PRO A 143 0.98 2.03 -0.62
C PRO A 143 0.17 1.44 0.54
N ASP A 144 -0.38 2.26 1.42
CA ASP A 144 -1.06 1.89 2.66
C ASP A 144 -2.11 0.80 2.47
N HIS A 145 -1.82 -0.40 2.99
CA HIS A 145 -2.67 -1.59 3.02
C HIS A 145 -3.17 -2.11 1.65
N ILE A 146 -2.89 -1.41 0.54
CA ILE A 146 -3.35 -1.85 -0.79
C ILE A 146 -2.67 -3.16 -1.22
N GLY A 147 -1.40 -3.36 -0.82
CA GLY A 147 -0.64 -4.59 -1.06
C GLY A 147 -1.23 -5.83 -0.41
N THR A 148 -1.99 -5.69 0.68
CA THR A 148 -2.81 -6.78 1.25
C THR A 148 -3.67 -7.44 0.19
N SER A 149 -4.25 -6.65 -0.73
CA SER A 149 -5.06 -7.14 -1.84
C SER A 149 -4.29 -8.10 -2.76
N ALA A 150 -3.00 -7.86 -3.00
CA ALA A 150 -2.18 -8.74 -3.83
C ALA A 150 -2.03 -10.11 -3.18
N PHE A 151 -1.77 -10.18 -1.87
CA PHE A 151 -1.66 -11.45 -1.14
C PHE A 151 -2.99 -12.21 -1.08
N VAL A 152 -4.11 -11.51 -0.87
CA VAL A 152 -5.46 -12.11 -0.89
C VAL A 152 -5.73 -12.72 -2.27
N LEU A 153 -5.58 -11.94 -3.34
CA LEU A 153 -5.86 -12.40 -4.71
C LEU A 153 -4.90 -13.52 -5.15
N ALA A 154 -3.61 -13.41 -4.81
CA ALA A 154 -2.61 -14.43 -5.13
C ALA A 154 -2.93 -15.76 -4.42
N SER A 155 -3.34 -15.71 -3.15
CA SER A 155 -3.75 -16.89 -2.39
C SER A 155 -4.96 -17.57 -3.02
N VAL A 156 -5.99 -16.80 -3.37
CA VAL A 156 -7.20 -17.33 -4.03
C VAL A 156 -6.87 -17.88 -5.42
N LEU A 157 -6.04 -17.18 -6.20
CA LEU A 157 -5.63 -17.60 -7.54
C LEU A 157 -4.81 -18.91 -7.49
N LEU A 158 -3.90 -19.03 -6.52
CA LEU A 158 -3.14 -20.25 -6.29
C LEU A 158 -4.07 -21.42 -5.98
N ILE A 159 -5.01 -21.25 -5.05
CA ILE A 159 -5.98 -22.28 -4.65
C ILE A 159 -6.88 -22.68 -5.84
N ASP A 160 -7.27 -21.72 -6.68
CA ASP A 160 -8.16 -21.98 -7.82
C ASP A 160 -7.43 -22.71 -8.98
N ARG A 161 -6.18 -22.34 -9.28
CA ARG A 161 -5.42 -22.88 -10.43
C ARG A 161 -4.63 -24.15 -10.13
N ALA A 162 -4.12 -24.29 -8.91
CA ALA A 162 -3.18 -25.35 -8.57
C ALA A 162 -3.86 -26.55 -7.87
N ARG A 163 -5.12 -26.83 -8.20
CA ARG A 163 -5.91 -27.92 -7.60
C ARG A 163 -5.15 -29.26 -7.64
N GLY A 164 -4.98 -29.88 -6.46
CA GLY A 164 -4.38 -31.20 -6.32
C GLY A 164 -2.86 -31.27 -6.48
N ARG A 165 -2.18 -30.15 -6.73
CA ARG A 165 -0.71 -30.13 -6.79
C ARG A 165 -0.12 -30.12 -5.39
N ARG A 166 0.89 -31.00 -5.15
CA ARG A 166 1.55 -31.19 -3.84
C ARG A 166 2.15 -29.90 -3.24
N PHE A 167 2.54 -28.95 -4.08
CA PHE A 167 3.14 -27.68 -3.65
C PHE A 167 2.12 -26.57 -3.32
N THR A 168 0.83 -26.79 -3.54
CA THR A 168 -0.19 -25.74 -3.33
C THR A 168 -0.27 -25.28 -1.88
N ALA A 169 -0.30 -26.23 -0.93
CA ALA A 169 -0.40 -25.91 0.49
C ALA A 169 0.88 -25.24 1.04
N PRO A 170 2.10 -25.76 0.79
CA PRO A 170 3.34 -25.08 1.19
C PRO A 170 3.44 -23.67 0.61
N LEU A 171 3.15 -23.48 -0.69
CA LEU A 171 3.21 -22.16 -1.31
C LEU A 171 2.16 -21.20 -0.74
N LEU A 172 0.97 -21.70 -0.43
CA LEU A 172 -0.05 -20.91 0.26
C LEU A 172 0.44 -20.43 1.63
N CYS A 173 1.06 -21.33 2.42
CA CYS A 173 1.65 -21.00 3.71
C CYS A 173 2.69 -19.87 3.56
N VAL A 174 3.57 -19.95 2.57
CA VAL A 174 4.59 -18.92 2.29
C VAL A 174 3.93 -17.60 1.90
N ILE A 175 2.94 -17.59 0.99
CA ILE A 175 2.24 -16.36 0.57
C ILE A 175 1.53 -15.71 1.77
N LEU A 176 0.82 -16.50 2.59
CA LEU A 176 0.12 -15.97 3.75
C LEU A 176 1.09 -15.48 4.83
N CYS A 177 2.20 -16.19 5.05
CA CYS A 177 3.23 -15.78 5.99
C CYS A 177 3.90 -14.47 5.54
N ALA A 178 4.32 -14.37 4.28
CA ALA A 178 4.89 -13.17 3.70
C ALA A 178 3.89 -11.99 3.79
N GLY A 179 2.62 -12.24 3.44
CA GLY A 179 1.58 -11.22 3.56
C GLY A 179 1.41 -10.71 4.98
N GLN A 180 1.34 -11.60 5.97
CA GLN A 180 1.24 -11.22 7.39
C GLN A 180 2.49 -10.47 7.90
N LEU A 181 3.67 -10.81 7.37
CA LEU A 181 4.90 -10.10 7.71
C LEU A 181 4.89 -8.67 7.14
N SER A 182 4.27 -8.45 5.97
CA SER A 182 4.08 -7.13 5.36
C SER A 182 2.98 -6.34 6.04
N ASP A 183 1.82 -6.97 6.20
CA ASP A 183 0.61 -6.34 6.73
C ASP A 183 -0.23 -7.37 7.50
N LEU A 184 -0.43 -7.12 8.80
CA LEU A 184 -1.24 -7.97 9.65
C LEU A 184 -2.71 -8.09 9.19
N THR A 185 -3.20 -7.19 8.36
CA THR A 185 -4.54 -7.24 7.77
C THR A 185 -4.77 -8.54 7.00
N VAL A 186 -3.72 -9.13 6.38
CA VAL A 186 -3.79 -10.45 5.75
C VAL A 186 -4.25 -11.54 6.72
N ARG A 187 -3.87 -11.45 8.02
CA ARG A 187 -4.29 -12.37 9.08
C ARG A 187 -5.80 -12.33 9.32
N TYR A 188 -6.42 -11.18 9.12
CA TYR A 188 -7.86 -10.98 9.35
C TYR A 188 -8.70 -11.15 8.09
N VAL A 189 -8.09 -11.14 6.91
CA VAL A 189 -8.78 -11.21 5.61
C VAL A 189 -8.57 -12.55 4.93
N ALA A 190 -7.32 -12.89 4.57
CA ALA A 190 -7.02 -14.07 3.77
C ALA A 190 -7.04 -15.37 4.60
N VAL A 191 -6.44 -15.34 5.79
CA VAL A 191 -6.34 -16.54 6.64
C VAL A 191 -7.73 -17.06 7.02
N PRO A 192 -8.65 -16.26 7.60
CA PRO A 192 -9.99 -16.76 7.95
C PRO A 192 -10.80 -17.15 6.72
N ALA A 193 -10.62 -16.49 5.56
CA ALA A 193 -11.28 -16.92 4.34
C ALA A 193 -10.91 -18.36 3.96
N VAL A 194 -9.62 -18.71 4.03
CA VAL A 194 -9.16 -20.09 3.76
C VAL A 194 -9.65 -21.05 4.84
N LEU A 195 -9.54 -20.71 6.12
CA LEU A 195 -9.98 -21.57 7.23
C LEU A 195 -11.47 -21.89 7.13
N VAL A 196 -12.31 -20.87 6.91
CA VAL A 196 -13.78 -21.03 6.85
C VAL A 196 -14.19 -21.82 5.61
N VAL A 197 -13.74 -21.41 4.42
CA VAL A 197 -14.19 -22.04 3.17
C VAL A 197 -13.64 -23.45 3.02
N CYS A 198 -12.34 -23.65 3.21
CA CYS A 198 -11.73 -24.98 3.09
C CYS A 198 -12.17 -25.88 4.27
N GLY A 199 -12.32 -25.32 5.49
CA GLY A 199 -12.87 -26.05 6.63
C GLY A 199 -14.30 -26.54 6.39
N TYR A 200 -15.19 -25.66 5.90
CA TYR A 200 -16.54 -26.04 5.47
C TYR A 200 -16.51 -27.19 4.45
N ARG A 201 -15.61 -27.14 3.47
CA ARG A 201 -15.49 -28.18 2.44
C ARG A 201 -14.96 -29.49 2.98
N VAL A 202 -14.02 -29.47 3.94
CA VAL A 202 -13.54 -30.66 4.66
C VAL A 202 -14.68 -31.32 5.42
N LEU A 203 -15.47 -30.54 6.15
CA LEU A 203 -16.63 -31.02 6.89
C LEU A 203 -17.70 -31.60 5.96
N ALA A 204 -18.02 -30.91 4.87
CA ALA A 204 -18.99 -31.36 3.88
C ALA A 204 -18.55 -32.66 3.18
N ALA A 205 -17.25 -32.81 2.89
CA ALA A 205 -16.69 -34.03 2.31
C ALA A 205 -16.43 -35.14 3.32
N ARG A 206 -16.52 -34.86 4.62
CA ARG A 206 -16.19 -35.79 5.73
C ARG A 206 -14.83 -36.47 5.57
N SER A 207 -13.83 -35.77 5.01
CA SER A 207 -12.52 -36.32 4.68
C SER A 207 -11.37 -35.39 5.05
N LEU A 208 -10.58 -35.76 6.03
CA LEU A 208 -9.33 -35.07 6.41
C LEU A 208 -8.18 -35.30 5.41
N ARG A 209 -8.30 -36.29 4.51
CA ARG A 209 -7.31 -36.55 3.45
C ARG A 209 -7.54 -35.69 2.20
N SER A 210 -8.48 -34.74 2.26
CA SER A 210 -8.76 -33.85 1.15
C SER A 210 -7.66 -32.79 0.98
N GLY A 211 -7.45 -32.28 -0.23
CA GLY A 211 -6.57 -31.15 -0.46
C GLY A 211 -7.00 -29.88 0.29
N ASP A 212 -8.29 -29.75 0.65
CA ASP A 212 -8.81 -28.64 1.46
C ASP A 212 -8.27 -28.70 2.90
N ALA A 213 -8.10 -29.91 3.48
CA ALA A 213 -7.50 -30.05 4.81
C ALA A 213 -6.04 -29.56 4.83
N ALA A 214 -5.26 -29.86 3.79
CA ALA A 214 -3.90 -29.35 3.66
C ALA A 214 -3.86 -27.81 3.55
N LEU A 215 -4.85 -27.19 2.88
CA LEU A 215 -4.95 -25.73 2.80
C LEU A 215 -5.33 -25.12 4.16
N VAL A 216 -6.23 -25.74 4.91
CA VAL A 216 -6.54 -25.34 6.30
C VAL A 216 -5.29 -25.40 7.18
N ALA A 217 -4.54 -26.51 7.12
CA ALA A 217 -3.32 -26.67 7.88
C ALA A 217 -2.26 -25.60 7.49
N ALA A 218 -2.13 -25.31 6.19
CA ALA A 218 -1.20 -24.29 5.69
C ALA A 218 -1.58 -22.88 6.19
N ALA A 219 -2.87 -22.54 6.15
CA ALA A 219 -3.36 -21.25 6.64
C ALA A 219 -3.19 -21.12 8.16
N ALA A 220 -3.50 -22.17 8.93
CA ALA A 220 -3.27 -22.19 10.36
C ALA A 220 -1.78 -22.09 10.72
N ALA A 221 -0.91 -22.82 10.02
CA ALA A 221 0.54 -22.82 10.24
C ALA A 221 1.21 -21.48 9.88
N SER A 222 0.63 -20.71 8.95
CA SER A 222 1.20 -19.42 8.54
C SER A 222 1.28 -18.42 9.69
N MET A 223 0.36 -18.46 10.66
CA MET A 223 0.33 -17.53 11.79
C MET A 223 1.50 -17.74 12.77
N PRO A 224 1.73 -18.96 13.34
CA PRO A 224 2.86 -19.16 14.23
C PRO A 224 4.20 -19.06 13.47
N LEU A 225 4.25 -19.43 12.19
CA LEU A 225 5.45 -19.29 11.38
C LEU A 225 5.85 -17.82 11.18
N GLU A 226 4.89 -16.93 10.86
CA GLU A 226 5.15 -15.48 10.80
C GLU A 226 5.65 -14.95 12.14
N SER A 227 4.99 -15.34 13.24
CA SER A 227 5.37 -14.90 14.58
C SER A 227 6.78 -15.36 14.95
N LEU A 228 7.17 -16.58 14.55
CA LEU A 228 8.52 -17.10 14.73
C LEU A 228 9.53 -16.31 13.89
N ILE A 229 9.25 -16.07 12.61
CA ILE A 229 10.14 -15.28 11.73
C ILE A 229 10.34 -13.88 12.32
N ARG A 230 9.27 -13.22 12.73
CA ARG A 230 9.34 -11.90 13.36
C ARG A 230 10.14 -11.91 14.68
N ALA A 231 10.02 -12.96 15.47
CA ALA A 231 10.80 -13.12 16.69
C ALA A 231 12.29 -13.30 16.39
N VAL A 232 12.64 -14.13 15.41
CA VAL A 232 14.03 -14.33 14.94
C VAL A 232 14.60 -13.01 14.40
N MET A 233 13.87 -12.31 13.53
CA MET A 233 14.29 -11.01 13.00
C MET A 233 14.56 -10.01 14.13
N ARG A 234 13.67 -9.91 15.11
CA ARG A 234 13.88 -9.04 16.29
C ARG A 234 15.11 -9.42 17.09
N HIS A 235 15.34 -10.74 17.30
CA HIS A 235 16.55 -11.22 17.98
C HIS A 235 17.83 -10.82 17.23
N MET A 236 17.76 -10.76 15.90
CA MET A 236 18.84 -10.28 15.03
C MET A 236 18.94 -8.74 14.97
N GLY A 237 18.14 -8.01 15.77
CA GLY A 237 18.15 -6.54 15.84
C GLY A 237 17.41 -5.86 14.69
N SER A 238 16.44 -6.52 14.03
CA SER A 238 15.63 -5.87 12.98
C SER A 238 14.80 -4.71 13.52
N PHE A 239 14.11 -4.05 12.58
CA PHE A 239 13.13 -3.01 12.88
C PHE A 239 12.16 -3.42 14.00
N SER A 240 11.66 -2.42 14.73
CA SER A 240 10.51 -2.56 15.59
C SER A 240 9.24 -2.12 14.88
N VAL A 241 8.09 -2.61 15.33
CA VAL A 241 6.78 -2.23 14.80
C VAL A 241 6.07 -1.42 15.85
N ALA A 242 5.48 -0.29 15.48
CA ALA A 242 4.61 0.46 16.36
C ALA A 242 3.48 -0.45 16.86
N ALA A 243 3.08 -0.28 18.12
CA ALA A 243 2.06 -1.15 18.71
C ALA A 243 0.78 -1.13 17.85
N PRO A 244 0.27 -2.29 17.42
CA PRO A 244 -0.94 -2.33 16.61
C PRO A 244 -2.09 -1.69 17.38
N ARG A 245 -2.77 -0.75 16.73
CA ARG A 245 -3.95 -0.07 17.29
C ARG A 245 -5.20 -0.93 17.24
N ALA A 246 -5.18 -2.03 16.45
CA ALA A 246 -6.31 -2.92 16.27
C ALA A 246 -6.71 -3.59 17.59
N ARG A 247 -7.78 -3.08 18.20
CA ARG A 247 -8.44 -3.62 19.38
C ARG A 247 -9.92 -3.72 19.12
N LEU A 248 -10.60 -4.62 19.79
CA LEU A 248 -12.06 -4.65 19.76
C LEU A 248 -12.61 -3.39 20.41
N SER A 249 -13.55 -2.76 19.75
CA SER A 249 -14.27 -1.60 20.27
C SER A 249 -15.45 -2.03 21.15
N PRO A 250 -15.88 -1.20 22.09
CA PRO A 250 -17.13 -1.39 22.80
C PRO A 250 -18.31 -1.53 21.83
N THR A 251 -19.21 -2.49 22.11
CA THR A 251 -20.37 -2.79 21.23
C THR A 251 -21.28 -1.59 21.00
N GLY A 252 -21.40 -0.69 21.97
CA GLY A 252 -22.17 0.55 21.82
C GLY A 252 -21.67 1.49 20.71
N LEU A 253 -20.41 1.35 20.24
CA LEU A 253 -19.87 2.12 19.12
C LEU A 253 -20.13 1.51 17.75
N TRP A 254 -20.52 0.24 17.68
CA TRP A 254 -20.70 -0.48 16.40
C TRP A 254 -21.68 0.18 15.43
N PRO A 255 -22.82 0.78 15.85
CA PRO A 255 -23.68 1.50 14.92
C PRO A 255 -22.98 2.68 14.24
N ASN A 256 -22.18 3.47 14.99
CA ASN A 256 -21.39 4.56 14.43
C ASN A 256 -20.29 4.03 13.51
N HIS A 257 -19.63 2.95 13.92
CA HIS A 257 -18.61 2.29 13.09
C HIS A 257 -19.21 1.74 11.79
N ALA A 258 -20.43 1.24 11.80
CA ALA A 258 -21.11 0.80 10.58
C ALA A 258 -21.33 1.95 9.58
N ALA A 259 -21.72 3.14 10.08
CA ALA A 259 -21.89 4.32 9.24
C ALA A 259 -20.54 4.78 8.65
N VAL A 260 -19.47 4.80 9.46
CA VAL A 260 -18.12 5.14 9.00
C VAL A 260 -17.61 4.10 8.00
N THR A 261 -17.73 2.81 8.29
CA THR A 261 -17.32 1.73 7.38
C THR A 261 -18.04 1.82 6.04
N TRP A 262 -19.34 2.14 6.05
CA TRP A 262 -20.10 2.36 4.82
C TRP A 262 -19.57 3.56 4.04
N LEU A 263 -19.25 4.66 4.70
CA LEU A 263 -18.63 5.83 4.08
C LEU A 263 -17.28 5.46 3.45
N ASP A 264 -16.43 4.73 4.17
CA ASP A 264 -15.11 4.30 3.71
C ASP A 264 -15.19 3.37 2.49
N ILE A 265 -16.16 2.45 2.47
CA ILE A 265 -16.42 1.61 1.28
C ILE A 265 -16.86 2.49 0.09
N ARG A 266 -17.69 3.50 0.31
CA ARG A 266 -18.09 4.43 -0.76
C ARG A 266 -16.89 5.24 -1.27
N ILE A 267 -15.99 5.69 -0.40
CA ILE A 267 -14.74 6.34 -0.79
C ILE A 267 -13.91 5.39 -1.64
N LEU A 268 -13.74 4.15 -1.18
CA LEU A 268 -12.95 3.13 -1.86
C LEU A 268 -13.44 2.85 -3.29
N PHE A 269 -14.75 2.90 -3.54
CA PHE A 269 -15.35 2.73 -4.86
C PHE A 269 -15.52 4.05 -5.64
N GLY A 270 -15.12 5.20 -5.08
CA GLY A 270 -15.36 6.51 -5.67
C GLY A 270 -16.85 6.92 -5.71
N ALA A 271 -17.69 6.31 -4.86
CA ALA A 271 -19.15 6.49 -4.84
C ALA A 271 -19.60 7.63 -3.91
N ILE A 272 -18.81 8.71 -3.80
CA ILE A 272 -19.16 9.90 -3.01
C ILE A 272 -19.61 10.99 -3.94
N LEU A 273 -20.86 11.42 -3.78
CA LEU A 273 -21.40 12.56 -4.49
C LEU A 273 -20.79 13.85 -3.90
N ALA A 274 -19.74 14.37 -4.56
CA ALA A 274 -19.21 15.69 -4.27
C ALA A 274 -19.99 16.74 -5.08
N PRO A 275 -20.46 17.84 -4.46
CA PRO A 275 -21.30 18.82 -5.15
C PRO A 275 -20.53 19.70 -6.15
N ASP A 276 -19.21 19.59 -6.24
CA ASP A 276 -18.36 20.63 -6.79
C ASP A 276 -18.30 20.71 -8.33
N THR A 277 -18.56 19.61 -9.05
CA THR A 277 -18.63 19.63 -10.52
C THR A 277 -19.53 18.53 -11.09
N ARG A 278 -20.12 18.80 -12.30
CA ARG A 278 -20.92 17.78 -13.02
C ARG A 278 -20.11 16.51 -13.34
N LEU A 279 -18.82 16.63 -13.65
CA LEU A 279 -17.93 15.50 -13.92
C LEU A 279 -17.68 14.66 -12.66
N ALA A 280 -17.48 15.30 -11.50
CA ALA A 280 -17.35 14.60 -10.23
C ALA A 280 -18.65 13.84 -9.88
N GLY A 281 -19.81 14.42 -10.15
CA GLY A 281 -21.10 13.76 -9.98
C GLY A 281 -21.27 12.51 -10.86
N LEU A 282 -20.86 12.58 -12.13
CA LEU A 282 -20.87 11.41 -13.05
C LEU A 282 -19.89 10.33 -12.59
N GLY A 283 -18.69 10.71 -12.13
CA GLY A 283 -17.72 9.80 -11.55
C GLY A 283 -18.27 9.06 -10.34
N ALA A 284 -18.91 9.79 -9.42
CA ALA A 284 -19.53 9.21 -8.23
C ALA A 284 -20.70 8.28 -8.55
N ALA A 285 -21.54 8.64 -9.52
CA ALA A 285 -22.62 7.78 -10.00
C ALA A 285 -22.06 6.48 -10.61
N PHE A 286 -20.97 6.58 -11.39
CA PHE A 286 -20.30 5.43 -11.96
C PHE A 286 -19.67 4.54 -10.88
N GLY A 287 -19.00 5.13 -9.89
CA GLY A 287 -18.49 4.43 -8.72
C GLY A 287 -19.59 3.71 -7.94
N LEU A 288 -20.76 4.34 -7.79
CA LEU A 288 -21.93 3.71 -7.16
C LEU A 288 -22.43 2.50 -7.95
N VAL A 289 -22.48 2.56 -9.26
CA VAL A 289 -22.84 1.41 -10.12
C VAL A 289 -21.83 0.26 -9.92
N CYS A 290 -20.53 0.57 -9.86
CA CYS A 290 -19.49 -0.42 -9.60
C CYS A 290 -19.62 -1.05 -8.19
N LEU A 291 -19.93 -0.25 -7.18
CA LEU A 291 -20.21 -0.72 -5.82
C LEU A 291 -21.44 -1.65 -5.79
N LEU A 292 -22.53 -1.25 -6.43
CA LEU A 292 -23.74 -2.08 -6.50
C LEU A 292 -23.48 -3.40 -7.24
N ALA A 293 -22.66 -3.39 -8.31
CA ALA A 293 -22.26 -4.60 -9.01
C ALA A 293 -21.41 -5.52 -8.11
N ALA A 294 -20.51 -4.97 -7.30
CA ALA A 294 -19.73 -5.74 -6.33
C ALA A 294 -20.61 -6.33 -5.23
N MET A 295 -21.53 -5.54 -4.68
CA MET A 295 -22.51 -6.00 -3.69
C MET A 295 -23.43 -7.10 -4.26
N PHE A 296 -23.90 -6.93 -5.50
CA PHE A 296 -24.64 -7.97 -6.21
C PHE A 296 -23.81 -9.25 -6.33
N GLY A 297 -22.51 -9.14 -6.68
CA GLY A 297 -21.61 -10.29 -6.75
C GLY A 297 -21.50 -11.03 -5.43
N VAL A 298 -21.36 -10.32 -4.31
CA VAL A 298 -21.34 -10.92 -2.96
C VAL A 298 -22.68 -11.61 -2.64
N GLY A 299 -23.79 -10.91 -2.84
CA GLY A 299 -25.14 -11.46 -2.61
C GLY A 299 -25.43 -12.70 -3.47
N TRP A 300 -25.01 -12.67 -4.75
CA TRP A 300 -25.14 -13.79 -5.67
C TRP A 300 -24.39 -15.04 -5.19
N VAL A 301 -23.15 -14.87 -4.70
CA VAL A 301 -22.36 -15.97 -4.13
C VAL A 301 -22.98 -16.49 -2.85
N ALA A 302 -23.44 -15.61 -1.95
CA ALA A 302 -24.11 -15.99 -0.71
C ALA A 302 -25.37 -16.82 -0.99
N TRP A 303 -26.20 -16.38 -1.94
CA TRP A 303 -27.40 -17.10 -2.34
C TRP A 303 -27.09 -18.48 -2.94
N ARG A 304 -26.04 -18.56 -3.79
CA ARG A 304 -25.62 -19.79 -4.44
C ARG A 304 -24.45 -20.49 -3.72
N TRP A 305 -24.29 -20.28 -2.44
CA TRP A 305 -23.12 -20.74 -1.66
C TRP A 305 -22.68 -22.17 -1.97
N ARG A 306 -23.67 -23.11 -2.01
CA ARG A 306 -23.39 -24.55 -2.22
C ARG A 306 -22.88 -24.87 -3.62
N THR A 307 -23.26 -24.09 -4.61
CA THR A 307 -22.90 -24.28 -6.03
C THR A 307 -21.82 -23.32 -6.50
N ALA A 308 -21.48 -22.31 -5.69
CA ALA A 308 -20.44 -21.36 -5.98
C ALA A 308 -19.07 -22.03 -6.05
N SER A 309 -18.20 -21.53 -6.92
CA SER A 309 -16.81 -22.01 -7.00
C SER A 309 -16.05 -21.70 -5.70
N ARG A 310 -14.98 -22.45 -5.45
CA ARG A 310 -14.13 -22.22 -4.27
C ARG A 310 -13.60 -20.78 -4.25
N ALA A 311 -13.14 -20.26 -5.38
CA ALA A 311 -12.63 -18.90 -5.49
C ALA A 311 -13.69 -17.86 -5.13
N GLU A 312 -14.94 -18.03 -5.59
CA GLU A 312 -16.04 -17.12 -5.24
C GLU A 312 -16.36 -17.16 -3.75
N GLN A 313 -16.39 -18.35 -3.16
CA GLN A 313 -16.59 -18.51 -1.71
C GLN A 313 -15.46 -17.82 -0.93
N LEU A 314 -14.19 -18.01 -1.32
CA LEU A 314 -13.03 -17.39 -0.67
C LEU A 314 -13.07 -15.86 -0.73
N LEU A 315 -13.37 -15.29 -1.89
CA LEU A 315 -13.48 -13.83 -2.06
C LEU A 315 -14.64 -13.24 -1.26
N CYS A 316 -15.79 -13.92 -1.26
CA CYS A 316 -16.95 -13.49 -0.48
C CYS A 316 -16.62 -13.46 1.03
N VAL A 317 -16.02 -14.53 1.55
CA VAL A 317 -15.64 -14.60 2.97
C VAL A 317 -14.53 -13.60 3.29
N ALA A 318 -13.55 -13.38 2.39
CA ALA A 318 -12.53 -12.36 2.57
C ALA A 318 -13.11 -10.95 2.72
N ILE A 319 -14.10 -10.59 1.89
CA ILE A 319 -14.82 -9.30 2.02
C ILE A 319 -15.55 -9.23 3.37
N ILE A 320 -16.29 -10.28 3.75
CA ILE A 320 -17.05 -10.29 5.01
C ILE A 320 -16.11 -10.14 6.21
N PHE A 321 -14.98 -10.84 6.22
CA PHE A 321 -14.01 -10.74 7.32
C PHE A 321 -13.29 -9.40 7.33
N ASN A 322 -12.94 -8.82 6.17
CA ASN A 322 -12.30 -7.50 6.10
C ASN A 322 -13.24 -6.42 6.66
N VAL A 323 -14.47 -6.36 6.16
CA VAL A 323 -15.48 -5.40 6.62
C VAL A 323 -15.84 -5.64 8.09
N GLY A 324 -16.04 -6.90 8.48
CA GLY A 324 -16.40 -7.28 9.85
C GLY A 324 -15.30 -6.93 10.86
N ALA A 325 -14.04 -7.29 10.57
CA ALA A 325 -12.91 -6.98 11.44
C ALA A 325 -12.73 -5.46 11.61
N TYR A 326 -12.84 -4.69 10.51
CA TYR A 326 -12.79 -3.24 10.57
C TYR A 326 -13.90 -2.67 11.44
N LEU A 327 -15.17 -3.05 11.19
CA LEU A 327 -16.34 -2.55 11.89
C LEU A 327 -16.26 -2.76 13.41
N VAL A 328 -15.82 -3.95 13.87
CA VAL A 328 -15.78 -4.27 15.30
C VAL A 328 -14.51 -3.76 16.00
N SER A 329 -13.55 -3.21 15.25
CA SER A 329 -12.30 -2.68 15.80
C SER A 329 -12.44 -1.22 16.23
N VAL A 330 -11.38 -0.66 16.81
CA VAL A 330 -11.25 0.78 17.11
C VAL A 330 -10.72 1.58 15.92
N MET A 331 -10.52 0.94 14.75
CA MET A 331 -9.93 1.55 13.55
C MET A 331 -10.88 2.42 12.72
N PRO A 332 -12.23 2.23 12.71
CA PRO A 332 -13.11 3.03 11.86
C PRO A 332 -12.96 4.53 12.14
N THR A 333 -12.43 5.22 11.14
CA THR A 333 -12.26 6.68 11.14
C THR A 333 -12.63 7.21 9.75
N PRO A 334 -13.03 8.46 9.60
CA PRO A 334 -13.39 9.04 8.28
C PRO A 334 -12.27 9.06 7.24
N ARG A 335 -11.12 8.48 7.54
CA ARG A 335 -9.96 8.33 6.65
C ARG A 335 -9.41 6.89 6.66
N GLY A 336 -10.15 5.95 7.22
CA GLY A 336 -9.74 4.55 7.37
C GLY A 336 -10.05 3.66 6.18
N SER A 337 -10.44 4.21 5.02
CA SER A 337 -10.81 3.44 3.81
C SER A 337 -9.72 2.47 3.35
N ARG A 338 -8.46 2.75 3.66
CA ARG A 338 -7.29 1.89 3.37
C ARG A 338 -7.35 0.53 4.08
N GLU A 339 -7.94 0.46 5.26
CA GLU A 339 -8.07 -0.77 6.04
C GLU A 339 -9.01 -1.80 5.38
N VAL A 340 -9.91 -1.32 4.53
CA VAL A 340 -10.84 -2.15 3.75
C VAL A 340 -10.46 -2.25 2.27
N ALA A 341 -9.23 -1.91 1.90
CA ALA A 341 -8.77 -1.83 0.51
C ALA A 341 -9.00 -3.12 -0.29
N ALA A 342 -8.91 -4.31 0.34
CA ALA A 342 -9.12 -5.59 -0.33
C ALA A 342 -10.58 -5.81 -0.81
N VAL A 343 -11.55 -5.05 -0.28
CA VAL A 343 -12.96 -5.13 -0.70
C VAL A 343 -13.13 -4.76 -2.16
N LEU A 344 -12.40 -3.76 -2.65
CA LEU A 344 -12.51 -3.28 -4.04
C LEU A 344 -12.10 -4.36 -5.06
N PRO A 345 -10.87 -4.91 -5.07
CA PRO A 345 -10.49 -5.89 -6.07
C PRO A 345 -11.20 -7.24 -5.91
N CYS A 346 -11.50 -7.67 -4.68
CA CYS A 346 -12.32 -8.86 -4.46
C CYS A 346 -13.74 -8.67 -5.00
N GLY A 347 -14.35 -7.52 -4.74
CA GLY A 347 -15.66 -7.13 -5.26
C GLY A 347 -15.69 -7.05 -6.79
N ALA A 348 -14.62 -6.49 -7.41
CA ALA A 348 -14.48 -6.43 -8.86
C ALA A 348 -14.49 -7.83 -9.52
N VAL A 349 -13.78 -8.79 -8.92
CA VAL A 349 -13.80 -10.19 -9.40
C VAL A 349 -15.18 -10.81 -9.27
N LEU A 350 -15.85 -10.62 -8.13
CA LEU A 350 -17.19 -11.16 -7.89
C LEU A 350 -18.22 -10.52 -8.83
N ALA A 351 -18.17 -9.20 -9.04
CA ALA A 351 -19.00 -8.49 -10.02
C ALA A 351 -18.82 -9.08 -11.42
N ALA A 352 -17.58 -9.23 -11.87
CA ALA A 352 -17.29 -9.78 -13.19
C ALA A 352 -17.81 -11.21 -13.37
N ARG A 353 -17.71 -12.07 -12.35
CA ARG A 353 -18.18 -13.45 -12.40
C ARG A 353 -19.68 -13.58 -12.30
N ALA A 354 -20.35 -12.70 -11.53
CA ALA A 354 -21.80 -12.72 -11.35
C ALA A 354 -22.53 -12.09 -12.55
N CYS A 355 -22.02 -10.95 -13.07
CA CYS A 355 -22.68 -10.25 -14.18
C CYS A 355 -22.36 -10.84 -15.55
N VAL A 356 -21.25 -11.59 -15.69
CA VAL A 356 -20.81 -12.12 -17.00
C VAL A 356 -20.77 -13.64 -16.96
N PRO A 357 -21.62 -14.33 -17.76
CA PRO A 357 -21.64 -15.78 -17.83
C PRO A 357 -20.30 -16.35 -18.30
N ALA A 358 -20.00 -17.60 -17.95
CA ALA A 358 -18.75 -18.26 -18.33
C ALA A 358 -18.59 -18.44 -19.85
N ARG A 359 -19.70 -18.42 -20.58
CA ARG A 359 -19.74 -18.49 -22.07
C ARG A 359 -20.75 -17.48 -22.58
N ILE A 360 -20.36 -16.73 -23.60
CA ILE A 360 -21.22 -15.81 -24.35
C ILE A 360 -21.40 -16.42 -25.74
N SER A 361 -22.66 -16.69 -26.14
CA SER A 361 -22.98 -17.42 -27.37
C SER A 361 -23.05 -16.53 -28.63
N GLY A 362 -23.34 -15.23 -28.45
CA GLY A 362 -23.49 -14.29 -29.57
C GLY A 362 -22.22 -13.50 -29.86
N THR A 363 -21.69 -13.52 -31.07
CA THR A 363 -20.50 -12.72 -31.48
C THR A 363 -20.76 -11.21 -31.42
N LEU A 364 -21.96 -10.76 -31.81
CA LEU A 364 -22.35 -9.35 -31.77
C LEU A 364 -22.50 -8.87 -30.33
N GLN A 365 -23.25 -9.63 -29.49
CA GLN A 365 -23.42 -9.32 -28.06
C GLN A 365 -22.07 -9.24 -27.33
N ALA A 366 -21.16 -10.19 -27.61
CA ALA A 366 -19.83 -10.19 -27.04
C ALA A 366 -19.02 -8.95 -27.47
N ARG A 367 -19.06 -8.56 -28.75
CA ARG A 367 -18.39 -7.35 -29.26
C ARG A 367 -18.95 -6.09 -28.61
N LEU A 368 -20.28 -5.95 -28.55
CA LEU A 368 -20.93 -4.81 -27.91
C LEU A 368 -20.58 -4.73 -26.43
N ALA A 369 -20.62 -5.86 -25.69
CA ALA A 369 -20.25 -5.90 -24.29
C ALA A 369 -18.78 -5.51 -24.05
N VAL A 370 -17.84 -6.03 -24.84
CA VAL A 370 -16.42 -5.65 -24.75
C VAL A 370 -16.23 -4.17 -25.07
N THR A 371 -16.86 -3.67 -26.13
CA THR A 371 -16.74 -2.25 -26.51
C THR A 371 -17.33 -1.34 -25.45
N ALA A 372 -18.53 -1.63 -24.93
CA ALA A 372 -19.17 -0.83 -23.90
C ALA A 372 -18.35 -0.79 -22.61
N THR A 373 -17.85 -1.95 -22.14
CA THR A 373 -17.02 -2.01 -20.93
C THR A 373 -15.63 -1.39 -21.15
N ALA A 374 -15.04 -1.52 -22.34
CA ALA A 374 -13.78 -0.85 -22.67
C ALA A 374 -13.94 0.68 -22.67
N LEU A 375 -15.01 1.20 -23.28
CA LEU A 375 -15.33 2.63 -23.28
C LEU A 375 -15.60 3.12 -21.85
N ALA A 376 -16.35 2.35 -21.06
CA ALA A 376 -16.60 2.65 -19.65
C ALA A 376 -15.33 2.72 -18.79
N ALA A 377 -14.26 1.99 -19.16
CA ALA A 377 -12.97 2.09 -18.51
C ALA A 377 -12.09 3.21 -19.09
N LEU A 378 -12.05 3.37 -20.41
CA LEU A 378 -11.14 4.31 -21.08
C LEU A 378 -11.51 5.78 -20.85
N VAL A 379 -12.81 6.11 -20.80
CA VAL A 379 -13.25 7.49 -20.55
C VAL A 379 -12.80 7.99 -19.18
N PRO A 380 -13.04 7.26 -18.06
CA PRO A 380 -12.51 7.62 -16.75
C PRO A 380 -10.99 7.73 -16.72
N LEU A 381 -10.30 6.75 -17.28
CA LEU A 381 -8.83 6.76 -17.35
C LEU A 381 -8.31 7.98 -18.10
N GLY A 382 -8.89 8.30 -19.24
CA GLY A 382 -8.51 9.46 -20.03
C GLY A 382 -8.74 10.77 -19.28
N ALA A 383 -9.89 10.92 -18.62
CA ALA A 383 -10.21 12.09 -17.82
C ALA A 383 -9.26 12.26 -16.63
N ALA A 384 -8.97 11.18 -15.90
CA ALA A 384 -8.04 11.21 -14.78
C ALA A 384 -6.59 11.49 -15.25
N ALA A 385 -6.15 10.88 -16.35
CA ALA A 385 -4.82 11.09 -16.91
C ALA A 385 -4.62 12.48 -17.54
N ALA A 386 -5.69 13.20 -17.87
CA ALA A 386 -5.63 14.57 -18.37
C ALA A 386 -5.30 15.61 -17.29
N GLN A 387 -5.40 15.24 -16.00
CA GLN A 387 -5.04 16.14 -14.91
C GLN A 387 -3.55 16.54 -15.00
N PRO A 388 -3.17 17.79 -14.70
CA PRO A 388 -1.77 18.20 -14.74
C PRO A 388 -0.94 17.43 -13.71
N SER A 389 0.32 17.19 -14.03
CA SER A 389 1.29 16.68 -13.03
C SER A 389 1.53 17.76 -11.99
N LEU A 390 1.48 17.40 -10.73
CA LEU A 390 1.77 18.32 -9.64
C LEU A 390 3.28 18.39 -9.40
N ARG A 391 3.78 19.60 -9.19
CA ARG A 391 5.15 19.80 -8.71
C ARG A 391 5.14 19.71 -7.19
N PRO A 392 6.12 19.02 -6.58
CA PRO A 392 6.21 18.96 -5.13
C PRO A 392 6.26 20.35 -4.51
N ALA A 393 5.41 20.63 -3.55
CA ALA A 393 5.37 21.91 -2.87
C ALA A 393 6.70 22.21 -2.16
N THR A 394 7.38 21.16 -1.68
CA THR A 394 8.66 21.22 -0.97
C THR A 394 9.88 21.41 -1.87
N ALA A 395 9.74 21.35 -3.20
CA ALA A 395 10.89 21.47 -4.12
C ALA A 395 11.66 22.80 -3.98
N PRO A 396 11.01 23.98 -3.86
CA PRO A 396 11.73 25.23 -3.62
C PRO A 396 12.52 25.22 -2.31
N LEU A 397 11.97 24.60 -1.26
CA LEU A 397 12.63 24.47 0.04
C LEU A 397 13.85 23.57 -0.04
N ALA A 398 13.73 22.38 -0.64
CA ALA A 398 14.83 21.45 -0.82
C ALA A 398 15.99 22.11 -1.59
N THR A 399 15.70 22.78 -2.72
CA THR A 399 16.69 23.50 -3.52
C THR A 399 17.36 24.62 -2.74
N TRP A 400 16.60 25.38 -1.95
CA TRP A 400 17.13 26.46 -1.13
C TRP A 400 18.06 25.95 -0.04
N LEU A 401 17.68 24.86 0.65
CA LEU A 401 18.52 24.23 1.68
C LEU A 401 19.82 23.68 1.11
N GLU A 402 19.79 23.02 -0.05
CA GLU A 402 20.98 22.55 -0.76
C GLU A 402 21.92 23.73 -1.09
N ALA A 403 21.38 24.81 -1.65
CA ALA A 403 22.17 26.00 -2.04
C ALA A 403 22.83 26.69 -0.85
N HIS A 404 22.28 26.57 0.36
CA HIS A 404 22.84 27.16 1.59
C HIS A 404 23.67 26.18 2.42
N GLY A 405 23.92 24.95 1.91
CA GLY A 405 24.72 23.94 2.61
C GLY A 405 24.05 23.41 3.90
N LEU A 406 22.74 23.55 4.02
CA LEU A 406 21.96 23.09 5.16
C LEU A 406 21.55 21.62 4.93
N THR A 407 22.42 20.69 5.35
CA THR A 407 22.30 19.26 4.99
C THR A 407 21.61 18.41 6.04
N TYR A 408 21.58 18.84 7.32
CA TYR A 408 20.95 18.05 8.39
C TYR A 408 20.13 18.93 9.33
N GLY A 409 18.83 18.65 9.42
CA GLY A 409 17.88 19.47 10.20
C GLY A 409 16.68 18.69 10.72
N LEU A 410 15.74 19.42 11.31
CA LEU A 410 14.51 18.89 11.90
C LEU A 410 13.29 19.55 11.27
N ALA A 411 12.16 18.86 11.23
CA ALA A 411 10.85 19.40 10.87
C ALA A 411 9.72 18.60 11.51
N GLY A 412 8.50 19.06 11.35
CA GLY A 412 7.31 18.26 11.60
C GLY A 412 7.23 17.03 10.69
N TYR A 413 6.44 16.03 11.10
CA TYR A 413 6.33 14.75 10.41
C TYR A 413 6.01 14.89 8.91
N TRP A 414 5.06 15.78 8.58
CA TRP A 414 4.54 15.89 7.21
C TRP A 414 5.50 16.55 6.21
N ASP A 415 6.54 17.22 6.67
CA ASP A 415 7.53 17.88 5.81
C ASP A 415 8.89 17.17 5.78
N ALA A 416 9.29 16.55 6.89
CA ALA A 416 10.63 16.03 7.08
C ALA A 416 11.07 15.04 6.00
N SER A 417 10.36 13.92 5.86
CA SER A 417 10.72 12.85 4.93
C SER A 417 10.50 13.24 3.48
N VAL A 418 9.49 14.09 3.22
CA VAL A 418 9.20 14.58 1.87
C VAL A 418 10.35 15.45 1.33
N VAL A 419 10.92 16.35 2.15
CA VAL A 419 12.07 17.17 1.74
C VAL A 419 13.33 16.30 1.55
N THR A 420 13.53 15.31 2.44
CA THR A 420 14.65 14.37 2.30
C THR A 420 14.56 13.58 0.99
N LEU A 421 13.38 13.03 0.68
CA LEU A 421 13.10 12.34 -0.58
C LEU A 421 13.31 13.26 -1.79
N GLN A 422 12.76 14.49 -1.74
CA GLN A 422 12.82 15.45 -2.82
C GLN A 422 14.25 15.89 -3.16
N SER A 423 15.14 15.95 -2.17
CA SER A 423 16.56 16.27 -2.36
C SER A 423 17.40 15.06 -2.80
N GLY A 424 16.84 13.87 -2.88
CA GLY A 424 17.59 12.63 -3.12
C GLY A 424 18.60 12.34 -2.01
N ASP A 425 18.20 12.54 -0.75
CA ASP A 425 18.99 12.38 0.49
C ASP A 425 20.16 13.37 0.66
N LYS A 426 20.27 14.40 -0.18
CA LYS A 426 21.31 15.44 -0.01
C LYS A 426 21.02 16.34 1.18
N VAL A 427 19.74 16.61 1.44
CA VAL A 427 19.24 17.29 2.64
C VAL A 427 18.47 16.31 3.48
N GLN A 428 18.96 16.01 4.66
CA GLN A 428 18.38 15.04 5.57
C GLN A 428 17.61 15.78 6.67
N ILE A 429 16.31 15.90 6.51
CA ILE A 429 15.43 16.45 7.55
C ILE A 429 14.78 15.28 8.29
N ARG A 430 14.86 15.34 9.62
CA ARG A 430 14.32 14.30 10.50
C ARG A 430 13.10 14.80 11.24
N ALA A 431 12.08 13.96 11.28
CA ALA A 431 10.81 14.30 11.90
C ALA A 431 10.94 14.50 13.41
N VAL A 432 10.18 15.44 13.96
CA VAL A 432 9.99 15.57 15.40
C VAL A 432 8.51 15.68 15.73
N ASP A 433 8.15 15.23 16.92
CA ASP A 433 6.80 15.29 17.45
C ASP A 433 6.74 16.32 18.59
N ILE A 434 5.88 17.31 18.46
CA ILE A 434 5.72 18.35 19.49
C ILE A 434 4.51 17.98 20.36
N LYS A 435 4.75 17.68 21.61
CA LYS A 435 3.71 17.50 22.62
C LYS A 435 3.66 18.71 23.55
N SER A 436 2.59 18.81 24.35
CA SER A 436 2.34 19.96 25.23
C SER A 436 3.55 20.39 26.08
N ASN A 437 4.40 19.46 26.50
CA ASN A 437 5.51 19.71 27.42
C ASN A 437 6.88 19.33 26.86
N ASN A 438 7.01 18.83 25.62
CA ASN A 438 8.31 18.42 25.08
C ASN A 438 8.31 18.32 23.56
N ILE A 439 9.54 18.33 22.99
CA ILE A 439 9.82 17.95 21.62
C ILE A 439 10.49 16.57 21.62
N LEU A 440 9.92 15.62 20.89
CA LEU A 440 10.24 14.19 21.00
C LEU A 440 10.67 13.62 19.66
N VAL A 441 11.51 12.59 19.71
CA VAL A 441 11.74 11.70 18.55
C VAL A 441 10.47 10.91 18.30
N PRO A 442 9.91 10.87 17.09
CA PRO A 442 8.68 10.15 16.80
C PRO A 442 8.83 8.64 17.02
N GLY A 443 7.74 8.00 17.43
CA GLY A 443 7.66 6.54 17.56
C GLY A 443 6.94 5.87 16.40
N TRP A 444 6.97 6.45 15.23
CA TRP A 444 6.24 6.03 14.05
C TRP A 444 7.05 6.39 12.80
N GLU A 445 7.28 5.42 11.92
CA GLU A 445 7.98 5.57 10.64
C GLU A 445 9.24 6.44 10.73
N THR A 446 10.13 6.07 11.64
CA THR A 446 11.36 6.81 11.88
C THR A 446 12.51 5.86 12.20
N ASN A 447 13.73 6.31 11.94
CA ASN A 447 14.93 5.58 12.35
C ASN A 447 15.61 6.29 13.53
N PHE A 448 15.66 5.65 14.68
CA PHE A 448 16.28 6.22 15.90
C PHE A 448 17.77 6.56 15.73
N LEU A 449 18.47 5.87 14.82
CA LEU A 449 19.90 6.14 14.58
C LEU A 449 20.14 7.52 13.98
N TRP A 450 19.14 8.11 13.33
CA TRP A 450 19.18 9.47 12.80
C TRP A 450 19.32 10.55 13.89
N TYR A 451 18.87 10.26 15.10
CA TYR A 451 18.86 11.22 16.21
C TYR A 451 20.08 11.09 17.11
N LYS A 452 21.09 10.32 16.71
CA LYS A 452 22.31 10.14 17.48
C LYS A 452 23.19 11.39 17.35
N ALA A 453 23.18 12.25 18.38
CA ALA A 453 23.85 13.54 18.40
C ALA A 453 25.39 13.46 18.25
N SER A 454 25.99 12.29 18.56
CA SER A 454 27.42 12.04 18.34
C SER A 454 27.78 11.72 16.86
N ARG A 455 26.78 11.48 16.01
CA ARG A 455 26.96 11.15 14.59
C ARG A 455 26.42 12.21 13.65
N HIS A 456 25.42 12.97 14.09
CA HIS A 456 24.69 13.94 13.30
C HIS A 456 24.65 15.29 14.01
N ASP A 457 24.64 16.37 13.24
CA ASP A 457 24.63 17.74 13.74
C ASP A 457 23.46 18.51 13.09
N ALA A 458 22.33 18.54 13.78
CA ALA A 458 21.15 19.27 13.33
C ALA A 458 21.21 20.70 13.86
N ARG A 459 21.39 21.67 12.95
CA ARG A 459 21.48 23.09 13.32
C ARG A 459 20.38 23.95 12.72
N PHE A 460 19.40 23.37 12.09
CA PHE A 460 18.23 24.10 11.61
C PHE A 460 16.94 23.32 11.81
N VAL A 461 15.86 24.07 11.82
CA VAL A 461 14.49 23.54 11.86
C VAL A 461 13.72 24.15 10.70
N VAL A 462 12.93 23.35 10.03
CA VAL A 462 11.89 23.82 9.10
C VAL A 462 10.56 23.82 9.87
N ALA A 463 9.95 25.00 9.94
CA ALA A 463 8.66 25.22 10.59
C ALA A 463 7.62 25.65 9.56
N ASP A 464 6.37 25.21 9.75
CA ASP A 464 5.25 25.67 8.96
C ASP A 464 4.96 27.16 9.23
N HIS A 465 4.65 27.93 8.22
CA HIS A 465 4.26 29.32 8.45
C HIS A 465 2.90 29.41 9.18
N ASP A 466 1.91 28.64 8.73
CA ASP A 466 0.54 28.63 9.27
C ASP A 466 0.03 27.22 9.58
N GLY A 467 0.94 26.26 9.75
CA GLY A 467 0.63 24.84 9.87
C GLY A 467 0.65 24.30 11.30
N GLN A 468 0.75 22.97 11.40
CA GLN A 468 0.72 22.22 12.66
C GLN A 468 1.95 22.46 13.55
N TYR A 469 3.10 22.81 12.94
CA TYR A 469 4.38 23.00 13.61
C TYR A 469 4.93 24.42 13.36
N PRO A 470 4.29 25.46 13.95
CA PRO A 470 4.71 26.84 13.77
C PRO A 470 6.06 27.13 14.47
N ALA A 471 6.77 28.14 14.02
CA ALA A 471 8.07 28.53 14.56
C ALA A 471 8.06 28.71 16.10
N ALA A 472 7.03 29.34 16.65
CA ALA A 472 6.88 29.54 18.10
C ALA A 472 6.84 28.25 18.90
N ALA A 473 6.32 27.15 18.32
CA ALA A 473 6.31 25.85 18.97
C ALA A 473 7.73 25.28 19.09
N PHE A 474 8.57 25.45 18.07
CA PHE A 474 9.97 25.05 18.11
C PHE A 474 10.79 25.93 19.05
N GLU A 475 10.60 27.26 19.00
CA GLU A 475 11.32 28.21 19.83
C GLU A 475 11.08 27.97 21.34
N ARG A 476 9.89 27.53 21.69
CA ARG A 476 9.53 27.18 23.08
C ARG A 476 10.45 26.12 23.67
N PHE A 477 10.86 25.12 22.88
CA PHE A 477 11.65 23.98 23.37
C PHE A 477 13.13 24.05 22.98
N LEU A 478 13.43 24.64 21.82
CA LEU A 478 14.78 24.70 21.27
C LEU A 478 15.45 26.06 21.52
N GLY A 479 14.70 27.04 22.08
CA GLY A 479 15.18 28.40 22.30
C GLY A 479 15.12 29.25 21.01
N ARG A 480 15.54 30.53 21.13
CA ARG A 480 15.51 31.47 20.01
C ARG A 480 16.55 31.10 18.94
N PRO A 481 16.18 31.10 17.66
CA PRO A 481 17.11 30.94 16.56
C PRO A 481 18.07 32.13 16.45
N VAL A 482 19.22 31.92 15.83
CA VAL A 482 20.17 32.99 15.52
C VAL A 482 19.66 33.82 14.35
N THR A 483 19.08 33.15 13.36
CA THR A 483 18.54 33.75 12.15
C THR A 483 17.34 32.93 11.68
N THR A 484 16.39 33.62 11.07
CA THR A 484 15.20 32.98 10.45
C THR A 484 15.12 33.42 9.00
N TYR A 485 14.94 32.47 8.10
CA TYR A 485 14.70 32.71 6.68
C TYR A 485 13.29 32.27 6.31
N ARG A 486 12.65 33.05 5.45
CA ARG A 486 11.36 32.65 4.86
C ARG A 486 11.62 32.07 3.46
N VAL A 487 11.20 30.83 3.25
CA VAL A 487 11.34 30.10 1.99
C VAL A 487 9.97 29.55 1.59
N ALA A 488 9.33 30.19 0.63
CA ALA A 488 7.94 29.90 0.24
C ALA A 488 7.00 29.93 1.49
N ASN A 489 6.39 28.79 1.82
CA ASN A 489 5.47 28.65 2.96
C ASN A 489 6.15 28.17 4.25
N TRP A 490 7.47 28.09 4.28
CA TRP A 490 8.21 27.61 5.44
C TRP A 490 9.09 28.70 6.04
N LEU A 491 9.37 28.56 7.34
CA LEU A 491 10.38 29.30 8.06
C LEU A 491 11.54 28.36 8.39
N VAL A 492 12.74 28.73 7.98
CA VAL A 492 13.97 27.99 8.30
C VAL A 492 14.67 28.71 9.46
N LEU A 493 14.63 28.06 10.63
CA LEU A 493 15.18 28.57 11.90
C LEU A 493 16.60 28.03 12.08
N ILE A 494 17.61 28.88 12.15
CA ILE A 494 19.01 28.50 12.28
C ILE A 494 19.48 28.60 13.74
N TYR A 495 20.21 27.58 14.21
CA TYR A 495 20.75 27.50 15.56
C TYR A 495 22.28 27.32 15.57
N ARG A 496 22.94 27.74 16.67
CA ARG A 496 24.39 27.57 16.85
C ARG A 496 24.78 26.18 17.33
N THR A 497 23.90 25.50 18.03
CA THR A 497 24.17 24.22 18.71
C THR A 497 23.46 23.09 18.03
N ASN A 498 23.97 21.86 18.16
CA ASN A 498 23.31 20.66 17.71
C ASN A 498 22.02 20.44 18.51
N LEU A 499 20.87 20.50 17.82
CA LEU A 499 19.55 20.40 18.38
C LEU A 499 19.20 19.00 18.88
N LEU A 500 19.88 17.97 18.37
CA LEU A 500 19.61 16.58 18.74
C LEU A 500 19.83 16.29 20.22
N TRP A 501 20.67 17.08 20.90
CA TRP A 501 20.86 16.97 22.35
C TRP A 501 19.66 17.44 23.19
N ARG A 502 18.75 18.19 22.57
CA ARG A 502 17.56 18.75 23.24
C ARG A 502 16.30 17.93 23.04
N LEU A 503 16.37 16.87 22.20
CA LEU A 503 15.21 16.04 21.92
C LEU A 503 14.95 15.04 23.05
N GLY A 504 13.71 14.98 23.50
CA GLY A 504 13.20 13.90 24.34
C GLY A 504 12.83 12.65 23.53
N HIS A 505 12.42 11.61 24.22
CA HIS A 505 11.92 10.36 23.63
C HIS A 505 10.75 9.84 24.46
N TYR A 506 9.92 9.01 23.85
CA TYR A 506 8.82 8.38 24.58
C TYR A 506 9.36 7.36 25.58
N ALA A 507 8.72 7.20 26.75
CA ALA A 507 9.18 6.33 27.83
C ALA A 507 9.38 4.85 27.43
N ASN A 508 8.65 4.39 26.42
CA ASN A 508 8.73 3.03 25.89
C ASN A 508 9.69 2.89 24.69
N GLN A 509 10.47 3.93 24.37
CA GLN A 509 11.39 3.93 23.24
C GLN A 509 12.84 4.00 23.71
N PRO A 510 13.78 3.41 22.96
CA PRO A 510 15.19 3.52 23.27
C PRO A 510 15.67 4.96 23.11
N ASN A 511 16.48 5.43 24.05
CA ASN A 511 17.17 6.70 23.88
C ASN A 511 18.24 6.55 22.79
N PRO A 512 18.18 7.32 21.68
CA PRO A 512 19.13 7.20 20.58
C PRO A 512 20.60 7.36 21.04
N ASN A 513 20.83 8.20 22.03
CA ASN A 513 22.17 8.48 22.56
C ASN A 513 22.73 7.40 23.49
N GLN A 514 21.85 6.49 23.96
CA GLN A 514 22.21 5.33 24.79
C GLN A 514 22.31 4.03 24.02
N LEU A 515 21.86 4.01 22.75
CA LEU A 515 22.01 2.82 21.90
C LEU A 515 23.49 2.51 21.67
N ALA A 516 23.88 1.26 21.93
CA ALA A 516 25.23 0.79 21.62
C ALA A 516 25.58 1.07 20.16
N SER A 517 26.85 1.38 19.90
CA SER A 517 27.31 1.62 18.54
C SER A 517 27.17 0.33 17.73
N TYR A 518 26.17 0.26 16.84
CA TYR A 518 26.20 -0.72 15.78
C TYR A 518 27.47 -0.50 14.94
N PRO A 519 28.11 -1.57 14.44
CA PRO A 519 29.29 -1.41 13.61
C PRO A 519 28.99 -0.44 12.47
N ALA A 520 29.89 0.50 12.28
CA ALA A 520 29.76 1.49 11.22
C ALA A 520 29.57 0.76 9.89
N SER A 521 28.45 1.00 9.23
CA SER A 521 28.27 0.57 7.86
C SER A 521 29.43 1.12 7.04
N LYS A 522 30.13 0.24 6.31
CA LYS A 522 31.17 0.69 5.37
C LYS A 522 30.57 1.75 4.45
N PRO A 523 31.35 2.75 4.03
CA PRO A 523 30.85 3.79 3.14
C PRO A 523 30.29 3.15 1.87
N VAL A 524 29.04 3.42 1.60
CA VAL A 524 28.29 2.85 0.48
C VAL A 524 28.63 3.62 -0.78
N CYS A 525 28.76 2.90 -1.89
CA CYS A 525 29.00 3.44 -3.22
C CYS A 525 28.04 4.58 -3.55
N ARG A 526 28.55 5.75 -3.86
CA ARG A 526 27.76 6.96 -4.13
C ARG A 526 27.18 7.03 -5.55
N ARG A 527 27.36 5.99 -6.39
CA ARG A 527 26.86 5.98 -7.78
C ARG A 527 26.23 4.62 -8.15
N PRO A 528 25.10 4.61 -8.85
CA PRO A 528 24.43 3.36 -9.32
C PRO A 528 25.26 2.54 -10.32
N THR A 529 26.31 3.13 -10.91
CA THR A 529 27.20 2.48 -11.89
C THR A 529 28.40 1.76 -11.26
N GLU A 530 28.67 1.95 -9.98
CA GLU A 530 29.67 1.16 -9.27
C GLU A 530 29.02 -0.13 -8.76
N VAL A 531 29.08 -1.17 -9.60
CA VAL A 531 28.77 -2.54 -9.18
C VAL A 531 29.70 -2.85 -8.02
N CYS A 532 29.15 -2.91 -6.80
CA CYS A 532 29.89 -3.30 -5.62
C CYS A 532 30.38 -4.74 -5.80
N THR A 533 31.60 -4.91 -6.23
CA THR A 533 32.30 -6.20 -6.34
C THR A 533 32.39 -6.96 -5.01
N SER A 534 32.01 -6.37 -3.89
CA SER A 534 31.95 -7.02 -2.57
C SER A 534 30.75 -7.96 -2.39
N LEU A 535 29.75 -7.94 -3.27
CA LEU A 535 28.60 -8.87 -3.21
C LEU A 535 28.93 -10.27 -3.73
N MET A 536 30.05 -10.43 -4.44
CA MET A 536 30.48 -11.72 -4.99
C MET A 536 31.53 -12.46 -4.14
N GLN A 537 31.97 -11.90 -3.02
CA GLN A 537 32.96 -12.53 -2.13
C GLN A 537 32.38 -13.04 -0.80
N GLY A 538 31.07 -13.01 -0.63
CA GLY A 538 30.38 -13.39 0.61
C GLY A 538 29.21 -14.37 0.46
N LEU A 539 29.12 -15.09 -0.66
CA LEU A 539 28.22 -16.24 -0.84
C LEU A 539 29.02 -17.54 -0.89
#